data_4b9a381249f6d051612fc9821f555150
#
_entry.id   4b9a381249f6d051612fc9821f555150
#
_cell.length_a   1.000
_cell.length_b   1.000
_cell.length_c   1.000
_cell.angle_alpha   90.00
_cell.angle_beta   90.00
_cell.angle_gamma   90.00
#
_symmetry.space_group_name_H-M   'P 1'
#
loop_
_entity.id
_entity.type
_entity.pdbx_description
1 polymer ?
#
loop_
_entity_poly.entity_id
_entity_poly.type
_entity_poly.pdbx_seq_one_letter_code
_entity_poly.pdbx_strand_id
1 'polypeptide(L)'
;MKKLLSLLCVLSLSAALLAGCSTAGDAGTSETPGSSSTPSEVTEPGSSQETVDSLDVNVMALKGPTAMGMVKMMADSEPVEEFTDQLKEEYENVVSSGNIYHFTITSATDEVSAALAQGTTDIAAVPANLASVLYNNTEGGVQVLAINTLGVLYIVESGDTVHSVEDLRGKTIYASGKGNTPEAALNYVLTQNGIDPSTDVTIEWKSEQAECLSALMAEENAIAMLPQPFVTTAQAQSENLRVALD
;
A
#
# COMPACT_ATOMS: atom_id res chain seq x y z
N MET A 1 40.49 11.25 27.75
CA MET A 1 41.13 12.58 27.87
C MET A 1 40.41 13.53 26.93
N LYS A 2 39.82 14.55 27.53
CA LYS A 2 39.58 15.90 27.00
C LYS A 2 38.55 16.00 25.85
N LYS A 3 37.42 16.56 26.10
CA LYS A 3 36.84 17.89 26.45
C LYS A 3 36.04 18.38 25.24
N LEU A 4 34.72 18.57 25.32
CA LEU A 4 33.96 19.72 25.83
C LEU A 4 34.18 21.04 25.07
N LEU A 5 33.10 21.68 24.86
CA LEU A 5 32.82 23.09 24.47
C LEU A 5 32.25 23.16 23.03
N SER A 6 31.12 23.83 22.75
CA SER A 6 30.52 25.04 23.30
C SER A 6 29.11 25.18 22.69
N LEU A 7 28.10 25.33 23.29
CA LEU A 7 27.22 26.32 23.89
C LEU A 7 27.48 27.78 23.43
N LEU A 8 26.46 28.38 22.82
CA LEU A 8 25.97 29.75 22.90
C LEU A 8 24.97 30.01 21.79
N CYS A 9 23.71 30.10 22.10
CA CYS A 9 22.93 31.29 22.43
C CYS A 9 23.02 32.38 21.39
N VAL A 10 21.89 32.69 20.75
CA VAL A 10 21.35 34.07 20.78
C VAL A 10 19.85 34.03 20.56
N LEU A 11 19.10 34.39 21.58
CA LEU A 11 17.75 34.93 21.51
C LEU A 11 17.79 36.27 20.78
N SER A 12 16.87 36.51 19.88
CA SER A 12 16.41 37.86 19.62
C SER A 12 14.91 37.87 19.36
N LEU A 13 14.28 38.41 20.35
CA LEU A 13 12.92 38.87 20.46
C LEU A 13 12.75 40.11 19.58
N SER A 14 11.69 40.21 18.83
CA SER A 14 11.12 41.49 18.42
C SER A 14 9.62 41.36 18.18
N ALA A 15 8.88 41.90 19.12
CA ALA A 15 7.47 42.23 19.05
C ALA A 15 7.31 43.66 18.53
N ALA A 16 6.31 43.92 17.72
CA ALA A 16 5.62 45.19 17.54
C ALA A 16 4.33 44.93 16.73
N LEU A 17 3.19 45.00 17.37
CA LEU A 17 2.25 46.14 17.57
C LEU A 17 1.41 46.40 16.31
N LEU A 18 0.12 45.98 16.33
CA LEU A 18 -1.11 46.69 16.73
C LEU A 18 -1.38 48.01 15.96
N ALA A 19 -2.47 48.04 15.31
CA ALA A 19 -3.51 49.04 15.19
C ALA A 19 -4.24 48.87 13.86
N GLY A 20 -5.53 48.88 13.72
CA GLY A 20 -6.63 49.28 14.54
C GLY A 20 -7.81 49.71 13.70
N CYS A 21 -8.97 49.52 14.28
CA CYS A 21 -10.23 50.24 14.10
C CYS A 21 -10.93 50.25 12.71
N SER A 22 -12.08 49.65 12.66
CA SER A 22 -13.46 50.09 12.98
C SER A 22 -14.05 51.11 12.04
N THR A 23 -15.24 50.84 11.52
CA THR A 23 -16.56 51.36 11.89
C THR A 23 -17.61 50.76 10.92
N ALA A 24 -18.58 50.20 11.34
CA ALA A 24 -19.98 50.32 11.69
C ALA A 24 -20.82 51.27 10.81
N GLY A 25 -22.01 50.73 10.48
CA GLY A 25 -23.22 51.47 10.15
C GLY A 25 -23.61 51.38 8.69
N ASP A 26 -24.80 51.25 8.27
CA ASP A 26 -26.11 51.20 8.89
C ASP A 26 -27.14 50.76 7.83
N ALA A 27 -28.28 50.44 8.30
CA ALA A 27 -29.46 49.91 7.65
C ALA A 27 -30.11 50.78 6.54
N GLY A 28 -30.91 50.14 5.72
CA GLY A 28 -32.03 50.88 5.09
C GLY A 28 -32.65 50.31 3.83
N THR A 29 -33.65 49.48 4.00
CA THR A 29 -34.99 49.49 3.41
C THR A 29 -35.23 49.55 1.88
N SER A 30 -35.87 48.47 1.38
CA SER A 30 -37.13 48.43 0.62
C SER A 30 -37.28 49.23 -0.68
N GLU A 31 -37.54 48.56 -1.79
CA GLU A 31 -38.82 48.53 -2.51
C GLU A 31 -38.70 47.91 -3.92
N THR A 32 -39.58 46.99 -4.26
CA THR A 32 -39.99 46.52 -5.57
C THR A 32 -41.17 47.41 -6.03
N PRO A 33 -41.63 47.47 -7.27
CA PRO A 33 -41.57 46.55 -8.42
C PRO A 33 -41.47 47.22 -9.80
N GLY A 34 -41.25 46.41 -10.84
CA GLY A 34 -41.44 46.88 -12.22
C GLY A 34 -41.19 45.82 -13.30
N SER A 35 -42.26 45.19 -13.70
CA SER A 35 -42.37 44.27 -14.84
C SER A 35 -41.91 44.88 -16.19
N SER A 36 -41.13 44.12 -16.98
CA SER A 36 -41.23 44.16 -18.44
C SER A 36 -40.61 42.90 -19.07
N SER A 37 -41.42 42.16 -19.74
CA SER A 37 -41.13 40.97 -20.53
C SER A 37 -40.50 41.32 -21.88
N THR A 38 -39.42 40.65 -22.22
CA THR A 38 -39.03 40.42 -23.60
C THR A 38 -38.30 39.10 -23.72
N PRO A 39 -38.61 38.20 -24.66
CA PRO A 39 -38.01 36.87 -24.73
C PRO A 39 -36.62 36.97 -25.33
N SER A 40 -35.64 36.51 -24.56
CA SER A 40 -34.28 36.33 -25.05
C SER A 40 -34.06 34.86 -25.37
N GLU A 41 -33.61 34.68 -26.53
CA GLU A 41 -32.93 33.60 -27.21
C GLU A 41 -32.37 32.52 -26.25
N VAL A 42 -32.78 31.27 -26.51
CA VAL A 42 -32.20 30.05 -25.89
C VAL A 42 -30.82 29.90 -26.48
N THR A 43 -29.82 30.35 -25.73
CA THR A 43 -28.42 29.97 -25.97
C THR A 43 -28.24 28.61 -25.33
N GLU A 44 -27.93 27.59 -26.11
CA GLU A 44 -27.47 26.27 -25.63
C GLU A 44 -26.34 26.49 -24.63
N PRO A 45 -26.36 25.76 -23.50
CA PRO A 45 -25.21 25.78 -22.60
C PRO A 45 -24.06 25.07 -23.32
N GLY A 46 -23.10 25.86 -23.78
CA GLY A 46 -21.82 25.34 -24.19
C GLY A 46 -21.27 24.45 -23.10
N SER A 47 -20.96 23.22 -23.46
CA SER A 47 -20.23 22.31 -22.60
C SER A 47 -18.86 22.92 -22.30
N SER A 48 -18.74 23.63 -21.20
CA SER A 48 -17.44 23.89 -20.61
C SER A 48 -16.92 22.53 -20.17
N GLN A 49 -16.07 21.91 -20.95
CA GLN A 49 -15.17 20.89 -20.47
C GLN A 49 -14.34 21.57 -19.36
N GLU A 50 -14.68 21.27 -18.12
CA GLU A 50 -13.76 21.52 -17.03
C GLU A 50 -12.51 20.71 -17.36
N THR A 51 -11.43 21.42 -17.71
CA THR A 51 -10.10 20.80 -17.78
C THR A 51 -9.76 20.41 -16.36
N VAL A 52 -9.96 19.14 -16.04
CA VAL A 52 -9.43 18.57 -14.80
C VAL A 52 -7.91 18.65 -14.92
N ASP A 53 -7.29 19.50 -14.12
CA ASP A 53 -5.84 19.58 -14.05
C ASP A 53 -5.32 18.19 -13.69
N SER A 54 -4.44 17.63 -14.54
CA SER A 54 -3.79 16.36 -14.27
C SER A 54 -2.83 16.52 -13.09
N LEU A 55 -2.87 15.57 -12.18
CA LEU A 55 -1.95 15.51 -11.05
C LEU A 55 -0.87 14.47 -11.30
N ASP A 56 0.36 14.81 -10.96
CA ASP A 56 1.44 13.83 -10.80
C ASP A 56 1.29 13.14 -9.46
N VAL A 57 1.13 11.82 -9.47
CA VAL A 57 0.89 10.99 -8.28
C VAL A 57 2.02 9.98 -8.13
N ASN A 58 2.80 10.11 -7.06
CA ASN A 58 3.88 9.19 -6.74
C ASN A 58 3.33 8.01 -5.95
N VAL A 59 3.51 6.81 -6.48
CA VAL A 59 3.00 5.57 -5.90
C VAL A 59 4.15 4.64 -5.56
N MET A 60 4.21 4.18 -4.32
CA MET A 60 5.24 3.27 -3.84
C MET A 60 4.65 1.95 -3.39
N ALA A 61 5.28 0.84 -3.72
CA ALA A 61 4.83 -0.48 -3.29
C ALA A 61 5.99 -1.36 -2.82
N LEU A 62 5.72 -2.16 -1.79
CA LEU A 62 6.65 -3.21 -1.41
C LEU A 62 6.55 -4.39 -2.38
N LYS A 63 7.72 -4.90 -2.78
CA LYS A 63 7.85 -6.07 -3.64
C LYS A 63 7.11 -7.29 -3.06
N GLY A 64 6.37 -7.97 -3.91
CA GLY A 64 5.58 -9.13 -3.54
C GLY A 64 4.08 -8.86 -3.58
N PRO A 65 3.27 -9.48 -2.70
CA PRO A 65 1.80 -9.40 -2.76
C PRO A 65 1.26 -7.97 -2.76
N THR A 66 1.87 -7.05 -2.03
CA THR A 66 1.47 -5.64 -1.98
C THR A 66 1.56 -4.94 -3.34
N ALA A 67 2.65 -5.17 -4.08
CA ALA A 67 2.79 -4.64 -5.44
C ALA A 67 1.86 -5.37 -6.42
N MET A 68 1.66 -6.68 -6.25
CA MET A 68 0.79 -7.47 -7.12
C MET A 68 -0.66 -6.98 -7.10
N GLY A 69 -1.16 -6.52 -5.96
CA GLY A 69 -2.49 -5.94 -5.85
C GLY A 69 -2.67 -4.64 -6.65
N MET A 70 -1.57 -4.03 -7.08
CA MET A 70 -1.58 -2.79 -7.87
C MET A 70 -1.27 -2.98 -9.36
N VAL A 71 -1.02 -4.23 -9.81
CA VAL A 71 -0.60 -4.52 -11.21
C VAL A 71 -1.57 -3.95 -12.23
N LYS A 72 -2.88 -4.04 -11.99
CA LYS A 72 -3.85 -3.47 -12.91
C LYS A 72 -3.73 -1.95 -13.00
N MET A 73 -3.59 -1.27 -11.86
CA MET A 73 -3.38 0.19 -11.83
C MET A 73 -2.08 0.57 -12.54
N MET A 74 -1.01 -0.20 -12.36
CA MET A 74 0.25 0.01 -13.07
C MET A 74 0.07 -0.13 -14.58
N ALA A 75 -0.60 -1.21 -15.02
CA ALA A 75 -0.84 -1.44 -16.45
C ALA A 75 -1.73 -0.37 -17.08
N ASP A 76 -2.76 0.09 -16.38
CA ASP A 76 -3.68 1.12 -16.88
C ASP A 76 -3.04 2.54 -16.91
N SER A 77 -1.94 2.72 -16.20
CA SER A 77 -1.25 4.02 -16.05
C SER A 77 -0.04 4.17 -16.97
N GLU A 78 0.40 3.09 -17.61
CA GLU A 78 1.47 3.16 -18.61
C GLU A 78 0.96 3.88 -19.87
N PRO A 79 1.68 4.89 -20.38
CA PRO A 79 1.32 5.49 -21.66
C PRO A 79 1.44 4.44 -22.75
N VAL A 80 0.32 4.12 -23.36
CA VAL A 80 0.23 3.08 -24.38
C VAL A 80 0.69 3.67 -25.70
N GLU A 81 1.99 3.59 -25.99
CA GLU A 81 2.53 4.03 -27.26
C GLU A 81 2.19 3.11 -28.45
N GLU A 82 1.74 1.87 -28.21
CA GLU A 82 1.48 0.86 -29.23
C GLU A 82 0.16 0.08 -29.05
N PHE A 83 -0.96 0.72 -28.80
CA PHE A 83 -2.24 0.02 -28.96
C PHE A 83 -2.75 0.13 -30.39
N THR A 84 -3.13 -1.03 -30.95
CA THR A 84 -3.90 -1.08 -32.19
C THR A 84 -5.24 -0.37 -31.99
N ASP A 85 -5.77 0.27 -33.04
CA ASP A 85 -7.01 1.07 -32.99
C ASP A 85 -8.21 0.30 -32.40
N GLN A 86 -8.22 -1.02 -32.44
CA GLN A 86 -9.24 -1.89 -31.84
C GLN A 86 -9.21 -1.88 -30.29
N LEU A 87 -8.04 -1.78 -29.68
CA LEU A 87 -7.91 -1.73 -28.23
C LEU A 87 -8.20 -0.33 -27.69
N LYS A 88 -8.02 0.71 -28.49
CA LYS A 88 -8.40 2.08 -28.11
C LYS A 88 -9.90 2.22 -27.91
N GLU A 89 -10.74 1.63 -28.77
CA GLU A 89 -12.20 1.67 -28.61
C GLU A 89 -12.69 0.94 -27.35
N GLU A 90 -12.01 -0.14 -26.93
CA GLU A 90 -12.38 -0.89 -25.72
C GLU A 90 -11.92 -0.21 -24.44
N TYR A 91 -10.84 0.58 -24.49
CA TYR A 91 -10.27 1.30 -23.33
C TYR A 91 -10.66 2.78 -23.25
N GLU A 92 -11.24 3.37 -24.27
CA GLU A 92 -11.77 4.74 -24.22
C GLU A 92 -12.88 4.94 -23.16
N ASN A 93 -13.48 3.86 -22.69
CA ASN A 93 -14.44 3.86 -21.58
C ASN A 93 -13.83 3.63 -20.18
N VAL A 94 -12.54 3.34 -20.09
CA VAL A 94 -11.82 3.39 -18.83
C VAL A 94 -11.49 4.86 -18.59
N VAL A 95 -12.23 5.48 -17.70
CA VAL A 95 -12.06 6.88 -17.32
C VAL A 95 -10.60 7.09 -16.93
N SER A 96 -9.82 7.57 -17.86
CA SER A 96 -8.52 8.16 -17.54
C SER A 96 -8.82 9.29 -16.55
N SER A 97 -8.33 9.16 -15.33
CA SER A 97 -8.48 10.21 -14.31
C SER A 97 -7.78 11.51 -14.70
N GLY A 98 -7.08 11.50 -15.85
CA GLY A 98 -6.19 12.57 -16.25
C GLY A 98 -4.90 12.66 -15.42
N ASN A 99 -4.77 11.87 -14.35
CA ASN A 99 -3.59 11.87 -13.49
C ASN A 99 -2.45 11.04 -14.10
N ILE A 100 -1.23 11.46 -13.82
CA ILE A 100 0.00 10.75 -14.20
C ILE A 100 0.52 10.02 -12.96
N TYR A 101 0.65 8.69 -13.05
CA TYR A 101 1.10 7.87 -11.92
C TYR A 101 2.55 7.43 -12.13
N HIS A 102 3.38 7.66 -11.13
CA HIS A 102 4.79 7.26 -11.10
C HIS A 102 4.98 6.14 -10.09
N PHE A 103 5.28 4.92 -10.57
CA PHE A 103 5.40 3.75 -9.69
C PHE A 103 6.85 3.47 -9.32
N THR A 104 7.08 3.23 -8.03
CA THR A 104 8.35 2.75 -7.47
C THR A 104 8.10 1.48 -6.67
N ILE A 105 8.82 0.39 -7.00
CA ILE A 105 8.76 -0.87 -6.25
C ILE A 105 10.08 -1.02 -5.48
N THR A 106 9.97 -1.17 -4.16
CA THR A 106 11.11 -1.39 -3.27
C THR A 106 10.96 -2.66 -2.44
N SER A 107 12.06 -3.21 -1.93
CA SER A 107 12.06 -4.28 -0.94
C SER A 107 12.18 -3.75 0.50
N ALA A 108 12.48 -2.48 0.68
CA ALA A 108 12.78 -1.88 1.96
C ALA A 108 11.58 -1.12 2.55
N THR A 109 11.06 -1.61 3.67
CA THR A 109 9.97 -0.97 4.42
C THR A 109 10.31 0.44 4.89
N ASP A 110 11.59 0.65 5.23
CA ASP A 110 12.06 1.94 5.74
C ASP A 110 12.05 3.03 4.66
N GLU A 111 12.30 2.65 3.39
CA GLU A 111 12.20 3.58 2.26
C GLU A 111 10.77 4.09 2.08
N VAL A 112 9.79 3.18 2.13
CA VAL A 112 8.37 3.55 2.01
C VAL A 112 7.95 4.45 3.18
N SER A 113 8.37 4.08 4.40
CA SER A 113 8.06 4.84 5.61
C SER A 113 8.65 6.25 5.56
N ALA A 114 9.90 6.37 5.10
CA ALA A 114 10.56 7.65 4.95
C ALA A 114 9.91 8.51 3.86
N ALA A 115 9.57 7.92 2.72
CA ALA A 115 8.93 8.61 1.60
C ALA A 115 7.55 9.17 1.97
N LEU A 116 6.73 8.39 2.68
CA LEU A 116 5.43 8.84 3.21
C LEU A 116 5.60 9.97 4.24
N ALA A 117 6.55 9.81 5.18
CA ALA A 117 6.78 10.83 6.21
C ALA A 117 7.33 12.15 5.64
N GLN A 118 8.05 12.10 4.53
CA GLN A 118 8.58 13.26 3.81
C GLN A 118 7.61 13.87 2.80
N GLY A 119 6.48 13.20 2.53
CA GLY A 119 5.52 13.63 1.51
C GLY A 119 6.05 13.53 0.08
N THR A 120 7.02 12.64 -0.17
CA THR A 120 7.56 12.35 -1.52
C THR A 120 6.82 11.20 -2.21
N THR A 121 5.91 10.56 -1.51
CA THR A 121 4.99 9.53 -2.02
C THR A 121 3.58 9.87 -1.56
N ASP A 122 2.64 9.86 -2.50
CA ASP A 122 1.25 10.18 -2.27
C ASP A 122 0.43 8.95 -1.87
N ILE A 123 0.73 7.81 -2.50
CA ILE A 123 0.07 6.54 -2.26
C ILE A 123 1.12 5.46 -1.98
N ALA A 124 0.89 4.62 -0.98
CA ALA A 124 1.75 3.48 -0.73
C ALA A 124 0.98 2.18 -0.48
N ALA A 125 1.42 1.10 -1.12
CA ALA A 125 0.96 -0.25 -0.83
C ALA A 125 1.89 -0.91 0.18
N VAL A 126 1.38 -1.13 1.39
CA VAL A 126 2.14 -1.63 2.54
C VAL A 126 1.37 -2.72 3.30
N PRO A 127 2.04 -3.59 4.06
CA PRO A 127 1.37 -4.49 4.98
C PRO A 127 0.51 -3.75 6.01
N ALA A 128 -0.61 -4.34 6.42
CA ALA A 128 -1.58 -3.71 7.31
C ALA A 128 -0.99 -3.27 8.66
N ASN A 129 -0.05 -4.06 9.22
CA ASN A 129 0.66 -3.69 10.45
C ASN A 129 1.49 -2.41 10.27
N LEU A 130 2.16 -2.25 9.12
CA LEU A 130 2.94 -1.05 8.83
C LEU A 130 2.02 0.17 8.66
N ALA A 131 0.86 0.02 8.02
CA ALA A 131 -0.11 1.10 7.90
C ALA A 131 -0.53 1.65 9.28
N SER A 132 -0.74 0.75 10.26
CA SER A 132 -1.04 1.12 11.65
C SER A 132 0.13 1.88 12.31
N VAL A 133 1.37 1.44 12.10
CA VAL A 133 2.56 2.14 12.63
C VAL A 133 2.70 3.52 12.00
N LEU A 134 2.53 3.64 10.68
CA LEU A 134 2.59 4.91 9.97
C LEU A 134 1.52 5.89 10.45
N TYR A 135 0.28 5.41 10.62
CA TYR A 135 -0.80 6.24 11.15
C TYR A 135 -0.45 6.83 12.51
N ASN A 136 0.09 6.01 13.43
CA ASN A 136 0.48 6.49 14.75
C ASN A 136 1.68 7.44 14.70
N ASN A 137 2.69 7.11 13.90
CA ASN A 137 3.91 7.92 13.82
C ASN A 137 3.70 9.27 13.12
N THR A 138 2.70 9.36 12.25
CA THR A 138 2.33 10.61 11.57
C THR A 138 1.17 11.34 12.25
N GLU A 139 0.76 10.89 13.45
CA GLU A 139 -0.37 11.47 14.20
C GLU A 139 -1.65 11.56 13.37
N GLY A 140 -1.91 10.53 12.56
CA GLY A 140 -3.06 10.46 11.66
C GLY A 140 -2.83 11.14 10.29
N GLY A 141 -1.59 11.43 9.94
CA GLY A 141 -1.23 12.03 8.65
C GLY A 141 -1.38 11.11 7.43
N VAL A 142 -1.66 9.82 7.64
CA VAL A 142 -1.96 8.87 6.56
C VAL A 142 -3.37 8.31 6.70
N GLN A 143 -3.98 7.94 5.58
CA GLN A 143 -5.31 7.34 5.53
C GLN A 143 -5.27 6.03 4.74
N VAL A 144 -5.96 5.00 5.21
CA VAL A 144 -6.15 3.77 4.45
C VAL A 144 -7.23 4.00 3.40
N LEU A 145 -6.88 3.85 2.13
CA LEU A 145 -7.79 4.01 0.99
C LEU A 145 -8.52 2.70 0.68
N ALA A 146 -7.79 1.58 0.65
CA ALA A 146 -8.33 0.29 0.30
C ALA A 146 -7.45 -0.84 0.83
N ILE A 147 -8.00 -2.05 0.87
CA ILE A 147 -7.26 -3.30 1.00
C ILE A 147 -7.11 -3.86 -0.41
N ASN A 148 -5.87 -3.88 -0.92
CA ASN A 148 -5.59 -4.26 -2.30
C ASN A 148 -5.30 -5.76 -2.47
N THR A 149 -5.05 -6.48 -1.38
CA THR A 149 -4.67 -7.90 -1.43
C THR A 149 -5.22 -8.61 -0.20
N LEU A 150 -5.87 -9.76 -0.41
CA LEU A 150 -6.43 -10.62 0.64
C LEU A 150 -5.84 -12.03 0.49
N GLY A 151 -5.53 -12.69 1.65
CA GLY A 151 -5.17 -14.11 1.72
C GLY A 151 -4.09 -14.53 0.71
N VAL A 152 -2.82 -14.38 1.03
CA VAL A 152 -1.71 -14.62 0.09
C VAL A 152 -0.67 -15.59 0.62
N LEU A 153 -0.85 -16.11 1.83
CA LEU A 153 0.11 -17.00 2.47
C LEU A 153 -0.41 -18.44 2.39
N TYR A 154 0.47 -19.34 1.99
CA TYR A 154 0.18 -20.75 1.78
C TYR A 154 1.24 -21.59 2.48
N ILE A 155 0.85 -22.74 3.01
CA ILE A 155 1.79 -23.78 3.41
C ILE A 155 2.03 -24.66 2.18
N VAL A 156 3.27 -24.67 1.72
CA VAL A 156 3.73 -25.48 0.59
C VAL A 156 4.64 -26.57 1.09
N GLU A 157 4.49 -27.76 0.59
CA GLU A 157 5.25 -28.95 0.99
C GLU A 157 5.93 -29.61 -0.19
N SER A 158 7.17 -30.09 0.05
CA SER A 158 7.89 -31.00 -0.85
C SER A 158 7.62 -32.45 -0.42
N GLY A 159 6.41 -32.93 -0.71
CA GLY A 159 5.95 -34.24 -0.26
C GLY A 159 4.44 -34.31 -0.10
N ASP A 160 3.97 -35.24 0.73
CA ASP A 160 2.55 -35.47 0.97
C ASP A 160 2.28 -35.90 2.43
N THR A 161 2.75 -35.10 3.39
CA THR A 161 2.67 -35.40 4.82
C THR A 161 1.81 -34.41 5.60
N VAL A 162 1.39 -33.30 5.01
CA VAL A 162 0.57 -32.27 5.63
C VAL A 162 -0.77 -32.18 4.93
N HIS A 163 -1.85 -32.56 5.63
CA HIS A 163 -3.23 -32.51 5.14
C HIS A 163 -4.13 -31.66 6.03
N SER A 164 -3.65 -31.30 7.22
CA SER A 164 -4.32 -30.45 8.18
C SER A 164 -3.30 -29.62 8.94
N VAL A 165 -3.76 -28.60 9.67
CA VAL A 165 -2.88 -27.77 10.50
C VAL A 165 -2.22 -28.61 11.61
N GLU A 166 -2.92 -29.62 12.14
CA GLU A 166 -2.40 -30.56 13.13
C GLU A 166 -1.15 -31.30 12.66
N ASP A 167 -1.03 -31.61 11.38
CA ASP A 167 0.13 -32.33 10.83
C ASP A 167 1.42 -31.51 10.87
N LEU A 168 1.33 -30.23 11.18
CA LEU A 168 2.50 -29.36 11.38
C LEU A 168 3.22 -29.61 12.71
N ARG A 169 2.60 -30.31 13.67
CA ARG A 169 3.25 -30.61 14.96
C ARG A 169 4.55 -31.36 14.78
N GLY A 170 5.58 -30.88 15.49
CA GLY A 170 6.92 -31.46 15.44
C GLY A 170 7.68 -31.24 14.15
N LYS A 171 7.10 -30.49 13.20
CA LYS A 171 7.75 -30.20 11.90
C LYS A 171 8.48 -28.86 11.91
N THR A 172 9.38 -28.73 10.96
CA THR A 172 10.08 -27.46 10.67
C THR A 172 9.34 -26.74 9.54
N ILE A 173 9.06 -25.46 9.74
CA ILE A 173 8.41 -24.59 8.77
C ILE A 173 9.39 -23.48 8.38
N TYR A 174 9.80 -23.42 7.14
CA TYR A 174 10.60 -22.32 6.61
C TYR A 174 9.69 -21.13 6.32
N ALA A 175 9.99 -19.98 6.91
CA ALA A 175 9.17 -18.76 6.75
C ALA A 175 10.04 -17.52 6.66
N SER A 176 9.51 -16.45 6.10
CA SER A 176 10.14 -15.12 6.13
C SER A 176 9.15 -14.07 6.61
N GLY A 177 9.66 -12.87 6.88
CA GLY A 177 8.83 -11.78 7.37
C GLY A 177 8.57 -11.83 8.88
N LYS A 178 9.58 -12.24 9.65
CA LYS A 178 9.56 -12.15 11.11
C LYS A 178 9.33 -10.69 11.55
N GLY A 179 8.46 -10.49 12.55
CA GLY A 179 8.05 -9.16 13.01
C GLY A 179 6.95 -8.50 12.17
N ASN A 180 6.49 -9.17 11.09
CA ASN A 180 5.49 -8.65 10.16
C ASN A 180 4.25 -9.55 10.07
N THR A 181 3.35 -9.21 9.14
CA THR A 181 2.10 -9.94 8.89
C THR A 181 2.29 -11.46 8.74
N PRO A 182 3.32 -11.98 8.04
CA PRO A 182 3.51 -13.43 7.92
C PRO A 182 3.67 -14.14 9.26
N GLU A 183 4.48 -13.60 10.17
CA GLU A 183 4.63 -14.17 11.51
C GLU A 183 3.33 -14.13 12.30
N ALA A 184 2.65 -12.98 12.28
CA ALA A 184 1.38 -12.83 12.99
C ALA A 184 0.32 -13.81 12.48
N ALA A 185 0.23 -14.01 11.15
CA ALA A 185 -0.70 -14.94 10.53
C ALA A 185 -0.38 -16.40 10.89
N LEU A 186 0.88 -16.80 10.75
CA LEU A 186 1.30 -18.17 11.10
C LEU A 186 1.04 -18.49 12.57
N ASN A 187 1.46 -17.60 13.46
CA ASN A 187 1.26 -17.79 14.91
C ASN A 187 -0.24 -17.84 15.26
N TYR A 188 -1.06 -16.99 14.61
CA TYR A 188 -2.50 -17.01 14.83
C TYR A 188 -3.13 -18.34 14.39
N VAL A 189 -2.82 -18.80 13.17
CA VAL A 189 -3.37 -20.07 12.67
C VAL A 189 -2.95 -21.25 13.54
N LEU A 190 -1.68 -21.36 13.89
CA LEU A 190 -1.17 -22.42 14.77
C LEU A 190 -1.90 -22.38 16.12
N THR A 191 -1.96 -21.22 16.76
CA THR A 191 -2.58 -21.06 18.09
C THR A 191 -4.08 -21.39 18.07
N GLN A 192 -4.82 -20.95 17.03
CA GLN A 192 -6.24 -21.24 16.89
C GLN A 192 -6.52 -22.75 16.70
N ASN A 193 -5.54 -23.50 16.23
CA ASN A 193 -5.60 -24.96 16.12
C ASN A 193 -4.90 -25.68 17.29
N GLY A 194 -4.65 -24.98 18.40
CA GLY A 194 -4.10 -25.56 19.62
C GLY A 194 -2.63 -25.94 19.52
N ILE A 195 -1.89 -25.41 18.56
CA ILE A 195 -0.45 -25.63 18.37
C ILE A 195 0.28 -24.40 18.92
N ASP A 196 1.20 -24.63 19.86
CA ASP A 196 2.05 -23.56 20.38
C ASP A 196 3.22 -23.33 19.39
N PRO A 197 3.31 -22.12 18.78
CA PRO A 197 4.35 -21.82 17.81
C PRO A 197 5.78 -21.90 18.37
N SER A 198 5.92 -21.84 19.69
CA SER A 198 7.23 -21.82 20.36
C SER A 198 7.73 -23.21 20.79
N THR A 199 6.84 -24.18 20.92
CA THR A 199 7.16 -25.50 21.46
C THR A 199 6.75 -26.66 20.58
N ASP A 200 5.67 -26.52 19.83
CA ASP A 200 5.07 -27.61 19.06
C ASP A 200 5.56 -27.70 17.62
N VAL A 201 6.19 -26.65 17.10
CA VAL A 201 6.78 -26.56 15.76
C VAL A 201 8.15 -25.89 15.85
N THR A 202 8.97 -26.06 14.81
CA THR A 202 10.20 -25.28 14.63
C THR A 202 9.96 -24.31 13.48
N ILE A 203 10.00 -22.99 13.73
CA ILE A 203 9.89 -22.01 12.65
C ILE A 203 11.29 -21.46 12.36
N GLU A 204 11.82 -21.79 11.18
CA GLU A 204 13.08 -21.26 10.69
C GLU A 204 12.84 -19.99 9.86
N TRP A 205 13.15 -18.85 10.46
CA TRP A 205 13.01 -17.55 9.80
C TRP A 205 14.17 -17.28 8.85
N LYS A 206 13.84 -17.12 7.57
CA LYS A 206 14.78 -16.72 6.52
C LYS A 206 14.64 -15.21 6.26
N SER A 207 15.68 -14.63 5.67
CA SER A 207 15.69 -13.18 5.35
C SER A 207 14.71 -12.85 4.22
N GLU A 208 14.60 -13.74 3.24
CA GLU A 208 13.79 -13.54 2.04
C GLU A 208 12.97 -14.79 1.67
N GLN A 209 11.90 -14.59 0.90
CA GLN A 209 11.05 -15.67 0.39
C GLN A 209 11.80 -16.63 -0.55
N ALA A 210 12.77 -16.13 -1.32
CA ALA A 210 13.60 -16.96 -2.18
C ALA A 210 14.44 -17.98 -1.40
N GLU A 211 14.85 -17.65 -0.18
CA GLU A 211 15.59 -18.58 0.70
C GLU A 211 14.65 -19.67 1.24
N CYS A 212 13.39 -19.32 1.56
CA CYS A 212 12.38 -20.32 1.93
C CYS A 212 12.11 -21.31 0.79
N LEU A 213 11.97 -20.80 -0.44
CA LEU A 213 11.79 -21.63 -1.63
C LEU A 213 13.00 -22.54 -1.86
N SER A 214 14.21 -22.02 -1.69
CA SER A 214 15.45 -22.81 -1.84
C SER A 214 15.53 -23.94 -0.79
N ALA A 215 15.15 -23.66 0.46
CA ALA A 215 15.10 -24.66 1.52
C ALA A 215 14.03 -25.73 1.24
N LEU A 216 12.84 -25.31 0.78
CA LEU A 216 11.76 -26.21 0.38
C LEU A 216 12.18 -27.18 -0.71
N MET A 217 13.00 -26.73 -1.66
CA MET A 217 13.47 -27.57 -2.78
C MET A 217 14.65 -28.48 -2.43
N ALA A 218 15.35 -28.18 -1.34
CA ALA A 218 16.58 -28.90 -0.95
C ALA A 218 16.30 -30.21 -0.18
N GLU A 219 15.14 -30.34 0.45
CA GLU A 219 14.85 -31.44 1.35
C GLU A 219 13.50 -32.10 1.02
N GLU A 220 13.44 -33.43 1.17
CA GLU A 220 12.17 -34.17 1.12
C GLU A 220 11.30 -33.86 2.34
N ASN A 221 10.00 -33.73 2.12
CA ASN A 221 9.02 -33.38 3.14
C ASN A 221 9.29 -32.02 3.84
N ALA A 222 10.06 -31.16 3.18
CA ALA A 222 10.24 -29.78 3.63
C ALA A 222 8.92 -29.01 3.52
N ILE A 223 8.72 -28.09 4.45
CA ILE A 223 7.52 -27.26 4.54
C ILE A 223 7.93 -25.79 4.56
N ALA A 224 7.30 -24.99 3.75
CA ALA A 224 7.53 -23.56 3.76
C ALA A 224 6.21 -22.78 3.73
N MET A 225 6.17 -21.66 4.43
CA MET A 225 5.11 -20.67 4.25
C MET A 225 5.54 -19.65 3.18
N LEU A 226 4.86 -19.67 2.06
CA LEU A 226 5.17 -18.85 0.90
C LEU A 226 3.98 -18.01 0.47
N PRO A 227 4.20 -16.77 0.02
CA PRO A 227 3.18 -15.96 -0.64
C PRO A 227 3.19 -16.21 -2.16
N GLN A 228 2.18 -15.72 -2.86
CA GLN A 228 2.29 -15.49 -4.29
C GLN A 228 3.29 -14.35 -4.59
N PRO A 229 4.08 -14.42 -5.67
CA PRO A 229 4.10 -15.45 -6.74
C PRO A 229 5.03 -16.65 -6.45
N PHE A 230 5.63 -16.73 -5.25
CA PHE A 230 6.57 -17.80 -4.90
C PHE A 230 5.95 -19.19 -4.92
N VAL A 231 4.67 -19.32 -4.57
CA VAL A 231 3.92 -20.58 -4.68
C VAL A 231 3.87 -21.04 -6.14
N THR A 232 3.47 -20.17 -7.06
CA THR A 232 3.44 -20.50 -8.50
C THR A 232 4.84 -20.82 -9.02
N THR A 233 5.86 -20.10 -8.57
CA THR A 233 7.25 -20.35 -8.93
C THR A 233 7.70 -21.73 -8.43
N ALA A 234 7.35 -22.09 -7.20
CA ALA A 234 7.66 -23.39 -6.60
C ALA A 234 7.06 -24.52 -7.45
N GLN A 235 5.77 -24.45 -7.72
CA GLN A 235 5.04 -25.46 -8.51
C GLN A 235 5.55 -25.56 -9.96
N ALA A 236 6.01 -24.47 -10.55
CA ALA A 236 6.60 -24.49 -11.88
C ALA A 236 7.99 -25.14 -11.93
N GLN A 237 8.72 -25.17 -10.81
CA GLN A 237 10.07 -25.74 -10.72
C GLN A 237 10.09 -27.21 -10.36
N SER A 238 9.06 -27.72 -9.69
CA SER A 238 8.99 -29.14 -9.30
C SER A 238 7.54 -29.61 -9.15
N GLU A 239 7.23 -30.73 -9.78
CA GLU A 239 5.92 -31.40 -9.67
C GLU A 239 5.66 -31.98 -8.26
N ASN A 240 6.69 -32.14 -7.46
CA ASN A 240 6.58 -32.66 -6.10
C ASN A 240 6.17 -31.57 -5.07
N LEU A 241 6.10 -30.31 -5.51
CA LEU A 241 5.70 -29.20 -4.63
C LEU A 241 4.20 -28.96 -4.75
N ARG A 242 3.51 -29.05 -3.63
CA ARG A 242 2.08 -28.82 -3.55
C ARG A 242 1.72 -27.78 -2.50
N VAL A 243 0.63 -27.09 -2.70
CA VAL A 243 -0.03 -26.34 -1.65
C VAL A 243 -0.69 -27.35 -0.71
N ALA A 244 -0.22 -27.42 0.50
CA ALA A 244 -0.75 -28.31 1.54
C ALA A 244 -1.92 -27.65 2.28
N LEU A 245 -1.78 -26.35 2.62
CA LEU A 245 -2.82 -25.55 3.29
C LEU A 245 -2.88 -24.14 2.67
N ASP A 246 -4.10 -23.60 2.57
CA ASP A 246 -4.43 -22.26 2.08
C ASP A 246 -5.38 -21.52 3.04
#